data_899b50e29e93012dd1de789d2f6f6d24
#
_entry.id   899b50e29e93012dd1de789d2f6f6d24
#
_cell.length_a   1.000
_cell.length_b   1.000
_cell.length_c   1.000
_cell.angle_alpha   90.00
_cell.angle_beta   90.00
_cell.angle_gamma   90.00
#
_symmetry.space_group_name_H-M   'P 1'
#
loop_
_entity.id
_entity.type
_entity.pdbx_description
1 polymer ?
#
loop_
_entity_poly.entity_id
_entity_poly.type
_entity_poly.pdbx_seq_one_letter_code
_entity_poly.pdbx_strand_id
1 'polypeptide(L)'
;MKRIVGVAFISLAALGAFRSSVRAEPTAPSPQAPATSSTEPSQSVWDGVYTDEQAKRGGPLYSQRCAQCHAPDLTGGETAPALASAEFKGNWSGLSVDDLFERIKISMPQDNPGSLSRQQTADIVAFVLSKGGFPAGERELAREAEVLKGIRFEATKPSP
;
A
#
# COMPACT_ATOMS: atom_id res chain seq x y z
N MET A 1 -51.89 27.53 33.44
CA MET A 1 -52.22 27.85 34.84
C MET A 1 -51.29 27.07 35.75
N LYS A 2 -50.49 27.68 36.45
CA LYS A 2 -49.93 27.63 37.82
C LYS A 2 -48.46 28.03 37.84
N ARG A 3 -48.31 29.21 38.36
CA ARG A 3 -47.03 29.84 38.86
C ARG A 3 -46.64 29.21 40.18
N ILE A 4 -45.37 29.22 40.52
CA ILE A 4 -44.76 29.40 41.87
C ILE A 4 -43.28 29.59 41.57
N VAL A 5 -42.65 30.73 41.70
CA VAL A 5 -42.24 31.67 42.76
C VAL A 5 -41.29 31.05 43.81
N GLY A 6 -40.11 31.62 43.86
CA GLY A 6 -39.26 31.88 45.01
C GLY A 6 -38.30 30.78 45.34
N VAL A 7 -37.05 31.05 45.69
CA VAL A 7 -36.50 31.93 46.73
C VAL A 7 -34.98 32.08 46.47
N ALA A 8 -34.50 33.29 46.61
CA ALA A 8 -33.09 33.63 46.66
C ALA A 8 -32.46 33.21 47.99
N PHE A 9 -31.24 32.68 47.96
CA PHE A 9 -30.33 32.73 49.11
C PHE A 9 -28.99 33.28 48.65
N ILE A 10 -28.75 34.48 49.13
CA ILE A 10 -27.42 35.13 49.14
C ILE A 10 -26.68 34.56 50.32
N SER A 11 -25.51 34.01 50.12
CA SER A 11 -24.54 33.84 51.19
C SER A 11 -23.16 34.25 50.72
N LEU A 12 -22.73 35.31 51.33
CA LEU A 12 -21.44 35.95 51.26
C LEU A 12 -20.50 35.29 52.31
N ALA A 13 -19.32 34.84 51.93
CA ALA A 13 -18.12 34.72 52.79
C ALA A 13 -16.99 34.06 52.00
N ALA A 14 -15.97 34.62 51.88
CA ALA A 14 -14.72 34.94 52.51
C ALA A 14 -13.53 34.62 51.56
N LEU A 15 -12.72 35.63 51.41
CA LEU A 15 -11.38 35.64 50.82
C LEU A 15 -10.49 34.54 51.43
N GLY A 16 -9.90 33.73 50.59
CA GLY A 16 -8.75 32.91 50.90
C GLY A 16 -7.78 32.97 49.73
N ALA A 17 -6.87 33.91 49.74
CA ALA A 17 -5.79 33.98 48.75
C ALA A 17 -4.75 32.90 49.03
N PHE A 18 -4.88 31.76 48.39
CA PHE A 18 -3.81 30.77 48.30
C PHE A 18 -2.96 31.08 47.06
N ARG A 19 -1.85 31.78 47.27
CA ARG A 19 -0.78 31.90 46.28
C ARG A 19 -0.05 30.56 46.23
N SER A 20 -0.49 29.63 45.39
CA SER A 20 0.33 28.49 45.02
C SER A 20 1.36 28.95 43.98
N SER A 21 2.58 29.14 44.45
CA SER A 21 3.75 29.27 43.55
C SER A 21 3.96 27.95 42.85
N VAL A 22 3.48 27.85 41.62
CA VAL A 22 3.84 26.76 40.70
C VAL A 22 5.30 27.00 40.31
N ARG A 23 6.18 26.28 40.99
CA ARG A 23 7.58 26.17 40.59
C ARG A 23 7.60 25.37 39.29
N ALA A 24 7.91 26.03 38.16
CA ALA A 24 8.16 25.39 36.92
C ALA A 24 9.41 24.49 37.06
N GLU A 25 9.21 23.18 37.11
CA GLU A 25 10.28 22.21 36.96
C GLU A 25 10.78 22.29 35.52
N PRO A 26 12.08 22.36 35.26
CA PRO A 26 12.60 22.27 33.93
C PRO A 26 12.35 20.84 33.42
N THR A 27 11.42 20.71 32.48
CA THR A 27 11.19 19.47 31.74
C THR A 27 12.47 19.14 30.99
N ALA A 28 13.20 18.16 31.49
CA ALA A 28 14.33 17.58 30.75
C ALA A 28 13.83 17.08 29.39
N PRO A 29 14.53 17.33 28.28
CA PRO A 29 14.16 16.78 26.98
C PRO A 29 14.19 15.26 27.08
N SER A 30 13.04 14.62 26.81
CA SER A 30 12.96 13.17 26.65
C SER A 30 14.00 12.74 25.61
N PRO A 31 14.76 11.66 25.87
CA PRO A 31 15.63 11.10 24.86
C PRO A 31 14.76 10.67 23.68
N GLN A 32 14.81 11.42 22.58
CA GLN A 32 14.28 10.95 21.31
C GLN A 32 15.12 9.71 20.95
N ALA A 33 14.46 8.55 20.99
CA ALA A 33 15.03 7.36 20.40
C ALA A 33 15.42 7.70 18.96
N PRO A 34 16.62 7.33 18.51
CA PRO A 34 16.99 7.54 17.14
C PRO A 34 15.94 6.85 16.26
N ALA A 35 15.30 7.61 15.38
CA ALA A 35 14.52 7.06 14.31
C ALA A 35 15.48 6.20 13.49
N THR A 36 15.49 4.91 13.77
CA THR A 36 16.12 3.94 12.88
C THR A 36 15.33 4.02 11.59
N SER A 37 15.83 4.83 10.65
CA SER A 37 15.55 4.61 9.24
C SER A 37 16.02 3.20 8.96
N SER A 38 15.11 2.24 9.07
CA SER A 38 15.29 0.92 8.51
C SER A 38 15.34 1.12 7.00
N THR A 39 16.55 1.36 6.48
CA THR A 39 16.85 1.08 5.10
C THR A 39 16.87 -0.45 5.01
N GLU A 40 15.67 -1.06 4.99
CA GLU A 40 15.52 -2.40 4.49
C GLU A 40 16.14 -2.40 3.09
N PRO A 41 17.01 -3.35 2.77
CA PRO A 41 17.52 -3.44 1.42
C PRO A 41 16.33 -3.52 0.47
N SER A 42 16.23 -2.56 -0.44
CA SER A 42 15.15 -2.53 -1.42
C SER A 42 15.20 -3.83 -2.23
N GLN A 43 14.14 -4.64 -2.10
CA GLN A 43 14.01 -5.86 -2.90
C GLN A 43 13.81 -5.51 -4.36
N SER A 44 14.28 -6.37 -5.24
CA SER A 44 14.00 -6.33 -6.66
C SER A 44 12.94 -7.38 -7.01
N VAL A 45 12.20 -7.17 -8.09
CA VAL A 45 11.34 -8.22 -8.69
C VAL A 45 12.13 -9.48 -9.07
N TRP A 46 13.48 -9.39 -9.09
CA TRP A 46 14.37 -10.53 -9.35
C TRP A 46 14.71 -11.35 -8.11
N ASP A 47 14.27 -10.92 -6.92
CA ASP A 47 14.58 -11.57 -5.65
C ASP A 47 13.50 -12.58 -5.19
N GLY A 48 12.62 -13.00 -6.12
CA GLY A 48 11.58 -13.99 -5.80
C GLY A 48 10.52 -13.43 -4.86
N VAL A 49 9.87 -12.35 -5.25
CA VAL A 49 8.92 -11.59 -4.42
C VAL A 49 7.49 -12.15 -4.44
N TYR A 50 7.22 -13.25 -5.12
CA TYR A 50 5.93 -13.93 -5.19
C TYR A 50 6.16 -15.46 -5.19
N THR A 51 5.11 -16.26 -4.95
CA THR A 51 5.18 -17.73 -5.04
C THR A 51 4.52 -18.25 -6.32
N ASP A 52 4.92 -19.44 -6.77
CA ASP A 52 4.27 -20.12 -7.89
C ASP A 52 2.78 -20.37 -7.65
N GLU A 53 2.41 -20.70 -6.40
CA GLU A 53 1.02 -20.91 -6.00
C GLU A 53 0.21 -19.62 -6.15
N GLN A 54 0.79 -18.50 -5.76
CA GLN A 54 0.15 -17.19 -5.93
C GLN A 54 -0.04 -16.85 -7.42
N ALA A 55 0.98 -17.04 -8.24
CA ALA A 55 0.87 -16.85 -9.68
C ALA A 55 -0.19 -17.78 -10.32
N LYS A 56 -0.27 -19.03 -9.87
CA LYS A 56 -1.34 -19.97 -10.31
C LYS A 56 -2.74 -19.48 -9.96
N ARG A 57 -2.94 -18.87 -8.79
CA ARG A 57 -4.24 -18.26 -8.43
C ARG A 57 -4.55 -17.03 -9.28
N GLY A 58 -3.53 -16.27 -9.65
CA GLY A 58 -3.66 -15.09 -10.52
C GLY A 58 -4.12 -15.41 -11.94
N GLY A 59 -3.72 -16.57 -12.49
CA GLY A 59 -4.03 -16.95 -13.86
C GLY A 59 -5.53 -16.95 -14.21
N PRO A 60 -6.41 -17.65 -13.47
CA PRO A 60 -7.87 -17.60 -13.68
C PRO A 60 -8.46 -16.19 -13.51
N LEU A 61 -7.96 -15.41 -12.55
CA LEU A 61 -8.39 -14.02 -12.35
C LEU A 61 -8.02 -13.15 -13.56
N TYR A 62 -6.81 -13.30 -14.07
CA TYR A 62 -6.35 -12.62 -15.28
C TYR A 62 -7.25 -13.00 -16.47
N SER A 63 -7.50 -14.29 -16.70
CA SER A 63 -8.35 -14.75 -17.80
C SER A 63 -9.75 -14.16 -17.76
N GLN A 64 -10.34 -14.01 -16.59
CA GLN A 64 -11.70 -13.50 -16.41
C GLN A 64 -11.79 -11.97 -16.48
N ARG A 65 -10.75 -11.25 -16.08
CA ARG A 65 -10.82 -9.80 -15.84
C ARG A 65 -9.96 -8.96 -16.78
N CYS A 66 -8.93 -9.55 -17.40
CA CYS A 66 -7.89 -8.81 -18.11
C CYS A 66 -7.72 -9.28 -19.55
N ALA A 67 -7.87 -10.59 -19.80
CA ALA A 67 -7.52 -11.21 -21.07
C ALA A 67 -8.35 -10.71 -22.27
N GLN A 68 -9.56 -10.21 -22.04
CA GLN A 68 -10.40 -9.66 -23.10
C GLN A 68 -9.71 -8.48 -23.81
N CYS A 69 -8.98 -7.65 -23.07
CA CYS A 69 -8.28 -6.49 -23.61
C CYS A 69 -6.78 -6.73 -23.80
N HIS A 70 -6.13 -7.41 -22.84
CA HIS A 70 -4.69 -7.64 -22.83
C HIS A 70 -4.25 -8.95 -23.49
N ALA A 71 -5.16 -9.68 -24.12
CA ALA A 71 -5.02 -11.02 -24.70
C ALA A 71 -4.69 -12.12 -23.65
N PRO A 72 -5.06 -13.39 -23.91
CA PRO A 72 -4.81 -14.51 -22.97
C PRO A 72 -3.33 -14.78 -22.69
N ASP A 73 -2.46 -14.46 -23.64
CA ASP A 73 -1.01 -14.62 -23.58
C ASP A 73 -0.25 -13.34 -23.19
N LEU A 74 -0.95 -12.31 -22.73
CA LEU A 74 -0.43 -11.00 -22.30
C LEU A 74 0.24 -10.19 -23.44
N THR A 75 0.00 -10.54 -24.71
CA THR A 75 0.59 -9.82 -25.85
C THR A 75 -0.08 -8.48 -26.13
N GLY A 76 -1.21 -8.19 -25.48
CA GLY A 76 -1.99 -7.00 -25.74
C GLY A 76 -2.81 -7.08 -27.03
N GLY A 77 -3.33 -5.94 -27.44
CA GLY A 77 -4.14 -5.81 -28.64
C GLY A 77 -4.30 -4.35 -29.06
N GLU A 78 -5.27 -4.07 -29.91
CA GLU A 78 -5.54 -2.70 -30.38
C GLU A 78 -5.95 -1.73 -29.27
N THR A 79 -6.56 -2.24 -28.19
CA THR A 79 -7.13 -1.42 -27.10
C THR A 79 -6.30 -1.40 -25.84
N ALA A 80 -5.37 -2.35 -25.66
CA ALA A 80 -4.60 -2.47 -24.43
C ALA A 80 -3.16 -2.98 -24.73
N PRO A 81 -2.17 -2.48 -23.97
CA PRO A 81 -0.77 -2.86 -24.18
C PRO A 81 -0.49 -4.30 -23.73
N ALA A 82 0.60 -4.85 -24.24
CA ALA A 82 1.19 -6.08 -23.71
C ALA A 82 1.60 -5.91 -22.24
N LEU A 83 1.50 -6.99 -21.44
CA LEU A 83 1.79 -6.97 -19.99
C LEU A 83 3.01 -7.81 -19.59
N ALA A 84 3.70 -8.43 -20.54
CA ALA A 84 4.91 -9.21 -20.29
C ALA A 84 6.04 -8.91 -21.28
N SER A 85 5.85 -7.92 -22.16
CA SER A 85 6.83 -7.53 -23.17
C SER A 85 8.04 -6.79 -22.60
N ALA A 86 9.09 -6.66 -23.41
CA ALA A 86 10.24 -5.81 -23.06
C ALA A 86 9.84 -4.34 -22.87
N GLU A 87 8.89 -3.86 -23.67
CA GLU A 87 8.34 -2.50 -23.53
C GLU A 87 7.63 -2.31 -22.20
N PHE A 88 6.74 -3.25 -21.82
CA PHE A 88 6.09 -3.22 -20.50
C PHE A 88 7.12 -3.17 -19.38
N LYS A 89 8.12 -4.07 -19.41
CA LYS A 89 9.18 -4.07 -18.40
C LYS A 89 9.97 -2.76 -18.38
N GLY A 90 10.25 -2.18 -19.54
CA GLY A 90 10.93 -0.88 -19.64
C GLY A 90 10.12 0.26 -19.04
N ASN A 91 8.81 0.30 -19.32
CA ASN A 91 7.91 1.34 -18.82
C ASN A 91 7.76 1.35 -17.27
N TRP A 92 7.89 0.17 -16.66
CA TRP A 92 7.81 0.02 -15.20
C TRP A 92 9.18 0.06 -14.51
N SER A 93 10.27 -0.03 -15.28
CA SER A 93 11.63 -0.07 -14.71
C SER A 93 11.95 1.20 -13.93
N GLY A 94 12.45 1.04 -12.72
CA GLY A 94 12.79 2.12 -11.82
C GLY A 94 11.63 2.57 -10.90
N LEU A 95 10.42 2.10 -11.16
CA LEU A 95 9.26 2.31 -10.28
C LEU A 95 9.17 1.20 -9.23
N SER A 96 8.30 1.37 -8.24
CA SER A 96 8.01 0.31 -7.26
C SER A 96 6.94 -0.65 -7.78
N VAL A 97 6.87 -1.84 -7.19
CA VAL A 97 5.75 -2.77 -7.44
C VAL A 97 4.43 -2.18 -6.93
N ASP A 98 4.47 -1.29 -5.92
CA ASP A 98 3.28 -0.55 -5.48
C ASP A 98 2.67 0.31 -6.59
N ASP A 99 3.50 0.98 -7.39
CA ASP A 99 3.02 1.79 -8.51
C ASP A 99 2.25 0.96 -9.54
N LEU A 100 2.75 -0.23 -9.88
CA LEU A 100 2.05 -1.17 -10.76
C LEU A 100 0.78 -1.71 -10.10
N PHE A 101 0.88 -2.09 -8.84
CA PHE A 101 -0.23 -2.63 -8.06
C PHE A 101 -1.38 -1.61 -7.95
N GLU A 102 -1.10 -0.39 -7.55
CA GLU A 102 -2.11 0.65 -7.39
C GLU A 102 -2.69 1.07 -8.76
N ARG A 103 -1.89 1.09 -9.81
CA ARG A 103 -2.39 1.29 -11.16
C ARG A 103 -3.46 0.28 -11.53
N ILE A 104 -3.20 -1.01 -11.28
CA ILE A 104 -4.17 -2.08 -11.53
C ILE A 104 -5.37 -1.94 -10.60
N LYS A 105 -5.13 -1.77 -9.31
CA LYS A 105 -6.18 -1.71 -8.27
C LYS A 105 -7.19 -0.59 -8.51
N ILE A 106 -6.71 0.58 -8.96
CA ILE A 106 -7.56 1.78 -9.10
C ILE A 106 -8.24 1.84 -10.46
N SER A 107 -7.54 1.44 -11.53
CA SER A 107 -7.99 1.71 -12.90
C SER A 107 -8.36 0.48 -13.72
N MET A 108 -8.10 -0.73 -13.22
CA MET A 108 -8.39 -1.97 -13.95
C MET A 108 -9.38 -2.88 -13.19
N PRO A 109 -10.15 -3.69 -13.92
CA PRO A 109 -10.39 -3.62 -15.35
C PRO A 109 -11.14 -2.33 -15.73
N GLN A 110 -10.93 -1.80 -16.94
CA GLN A 110 -11.48 -0.50 -17.34
C GLN A 110 -13.01 -0.46 -17.39
N ASP A 111 -13.67 -1.58 -17.63
CA ASP A 111 -15.13 -1.72 -17.60
C ASP A 111 -15.70 -1.72 -16.18
N ASN A 112 -14.88 -1.96 -15.16
CA ASN A 112 -15.28 -1.94 -13.74
C ASN A 112 -14.08 -1.58 -12.82
N PRO A 113 -13.60 -0.32 -12.87
CA PRO A 113 -12.43 0.12 -12.09
C PRO A 113 -12.62 -0.06 -10.58
N GLY A 114 -11.57 -0.46 -9.88
CA GLY A 114 -11.58 -0.63 -8.42
C GLY A 114 -12.29 -1.89 -7.91
N SER A 115 -12.87 -2.72 -8.79
CA SER A 115 -13.63 -3.93 -8.41
C SER A 115 -12.78 -5.07 -7.85
N LEU A 116 -11.48 -5.08 -8.11
CA LEU A 116 -10.58 -6.09 -7.59
C LEU A 116 -10.29 -5.86 -6.10
N SER A 117 -10.31 -6.90 -5.30
CA SER A 117 -9.74 -6.82 -3.94
C SER A 117 -8.21 -6.69 -3.99
N ARG A 118 -7.58 -6.21 -2.92
CA ARG A 118 -6.11 -6.15 -2.86
C ARG A 118 -5.47 -7.53 -3.02
N GLN A 119 -6.07 -8.60 -2.48
CA GLN A 119 -5.59 -9.96 -2.68
C GLN A 119 -5.65 -10.39 -4.15
N GLN A 120 -6.77 -10.14 -4.82
CA GLN A 120 -6.90 -10.45 -6.25
C GLN A 120 -5.90 -9.66 -7.10
N THR A 121 -5.64 -8.40 -6.74
CA THR A 121 -4.62 -7.59 -7.41
C THR A 121 -3.23 -8.18 -7.20
N ALA A 122 -2.86 -8.60 -5.98
CA ALA A 122 -1.57 -9.22 -5.69
C ALA A 122 -1.39 -10.53 -6.49
N ASP A 123 -2.42 -11.37 -6.55
CA ASP A 123 -2.39 -12.62 -7.31
C ASP A 123 -2.23 -12.37 -8.82
N ILE A 124 -2.92 -11.35 -9.36
CA ILE A 124 -2.77 -10.94 -10.78
C ILE A 124 -1.37 -10.39 -11.04
N VAL A 125 -0.81 -9.55 -10.17
CA VAL A 125 0.55 -9.03 -10.32
C VAL A 125 1.56 -10.18 -10.27
N ALA A 126 1.43 -11.14 -9.36
CA ALA A 126 2.27 -12.34 -9.31
C ALA A 126 2.21 -13.13 -10.64
N PHE A 127 1.02 -13.29 -11.22
CA PHE A 127 0.86 -13.93 -12.53
C PHE A 127 1.55 -13.14 -13.64
N VAL A 128 1.40 -11.84 -13.69
CA VAL A 128 2.06 -10.97 -14.70
C VAL A 128 3.59 -11.05 -14.55
N LEU A 129 4.11 -11.01 -13.32
CA LEU A 129 5.54 -11.17 -13.06
C LEU A 129 6.05 -12.54 -13.53
N SER A 130 5.31 -13.62 -13.28
CA SER A 130 5.68 -14.98 -13.72
C SER A 130 5.75 -15.06 -15.24
N LYS A 131 4.80 -14.45 -15.96
CA LYS A 131 4.79 -14.40 -17.43
C LYS A 131 5.86 -13.47 -17.98
N GLY A 132 6.26 -12.46 -17.22
CA GLY A 132 7.40 -11.59 -17.50
C GLY A 132 8.77 -12.25 -17.35
N GLY A 133 8.83 -13.49 -16.82
CA GLY A 133 10.07 -14.24 -16.61
C GLY A 133 10.82 -13.88 -15.33
N PHE A 134 10.18 -13.23 -14.39
CA PHE A 134 10.76 -12.99 -13.05
C PHE A 134 10.68 -14.27 -12.21
N PRO A 135 11.67 -14.55 -11.33
CA PRO A 135 11.68 -15.77 -10.54
C PRO A 135 10.62 -15.75 -9.43
N ALA A 136 10.05 -16.91 -9.16
CA ALA A 136 9.28 -17.14 -7.95
C ALA A 136 10.21 -17.32 -6.75
N GLY A 137 9.68 -17.05 -5.55
CA GLY A 137 10.35 -17.25 -4.27
C GLY A 137 9.47 -18.01 -3.29
N GLU A 138 9.80 -17.89 -2.01
CA GLU A 138 9.14 -18.65 -0.94
C GLU A 138 8.00 -17.88 -0.25
N ARG A 139 7.89 -16.59 -0.49
CA ARG A 139 6.88 -15.71 0.11
C ARG A 139 5.95 -15.14 -0.95
N GLU A 140 4.67 -15.06 -0.61
CA GLU A 140 3.70 -14.42 -1.48
C GLU A 140 3.99 -12.91 -1.60
N LEU A 141 3.71 -12.37 -2.77
CA LEU A 141 3.69 -10.93 -2.98
C LEU A 141 2.70 -10.30 -2.02
N ALA A 142 3.18 -9.36 -1.25
CA ALA A 142 2.38 -8.62 -0.28
C ALA A 142 1.26 -7.83 -0.98
N ARG A 143 0.28 -7.42 -0.20
CA ARG A 143 -0.81 -6.55 -0.64
C ARG A 143 -0.81 -5.20 0.09
N GLU A 144 0.10 -5.04 1.04
CA GLU A 144 0.29 -3.83 1.83
C GLU A 144 1.22 -2.87 1.09
N ALA A 145 0.77 -1.62 0.88
CA ALA A 145 1.51 -0.61 0.13
C ALA A 145 2.94 -0.38 0.65
N GLU A 146 3.11 -0.38 1.97
CA GLU A 146 4.42 -0.12 2.58
C GLU A 146 5.45 -1.21 2.22
N VAL A 147 5.03 -2.46 2.07
CA VAL A 147 5.91 -3.55 1.63
C VAL A 147 6.18 -3.43 0.12
N LEU A 148 5.14 -3.19 -0.68
CA LEU A 148 5.23 -3.10 -2.13
C LEU A 148 6.12 -1.93 -2.60
N LYS A 149 6.13 -0.80 -1.89
CA LYS A 149 7.02 0.34 -2.14
C LYS A 149 8.50 -0.02 -1.98
N GLY A 150 8.82 -0.98 -1.12
CA GLY A 150 10.17 -1.50 -0.92
C GLY A 150 10.65 -2.44 -2.04
N ILE A 151 9.79 -2.83 -2.99
CA ILE A 151 10.13 -3.73 -4.09
C ILE A 151 10.29 -2.92 -5.38
N ARG A 152 11.49 -2.91 -5.96
CA ARG A 152 11.77 -2.22 -7.22
C ARG A 152 11.43 -3.10 -8.41
N PHE A 153 10.74 -2.52 -9.37
CA PHE A 153 10.55 -3.13 -10.67
C PHE A 153 11.77 -2.82 -11.55
N GLU A 154 12.48 -3.85 -11.99
CA GLU A 154 13.69 -3.72 -12.81
C GLU A 154 13.54 -4.58 -14.07
N ALA A 155 13.66 -3.94 -15.24
CA ALA A 155 13.48 -4.63 -16.52
C ALA A 155 14.52 -5.72 -16.75
N THR A 156 15.73 -5.54 -16.23
CA THR A 156 16.84 -6.49 -16.31
C THR A 156 17.32 -6.86 -14.92
N LYS A 157 17.82 -8.08 -14.78
CA LYS A 157 18.39 -8.53 -13.51
C LYS A 157 19.60 -7.66 -13.15
N PRO A 158 19.64 -7.07 -11.94
CA PRO A 158 20.81 -6.33 -11.50
C PRO A 158 22.07 -7.20 -11.53
N SER A 159 23.18 -6.60 -11.90
CA SER A 159 24.50 -7.26 -11.72
C SER A 159 24.82 -7.38 -10.22
N PRO A 160 25.43 -8.49 -9.78
CA PRO A 160 25.89 -8.65 -8.39
C PRO A 160 26.96 -7.65 -8.01
#